data_c0348636f4b56c69efd76d648b1995d3
#
_entry.id   c0348636f4b56c69efd76d648b1995d3
#
_cell.length_a   1.000
_cell.length_b   1.000
_cell.length_c   1.000
_cell.angle_alpha   90.00
_cell.angle_beta   90.00
_cell.angle_gamma   90.00
#
_symmetry.space_group_name_H-M   'P 1'
#
loop_
_entity.id
_entity.type
_entity.pdbx_description
1 polymer ?
#
loop_
_entity_poly.entity_id
_entity_poly.type
_entity_poly.pdbx_seq_one_letter_code
_entity_poly.pdbx_strand_id
1 'polypeptide(L)'
;MFKQILSKINDASSPENKTFFDQIFTKLESRYPNREDPWGLNLRRARKSLERVWPLYKHYFKVRCFGLENISDQPFIVVANHSGQIAIDGMLICSMFSTEVEPPRILRPMVERFFTGIPFIGSWAAEGGAVLGDRQNCINLLERKESVLVFPEGVRGIAKDSSDFYEMKSFGRGFFRIALATGVPILPIAVVGAEEFYPLVWHPLKLAKKIGLPAFPITPNLVPLPSPVDIHVGKPFVIPKELSADAPDSELDIHIDSIHASIQKMLDEGLQSRREFIGNKVSEKFSARSSKKDKA
;
A
#
# COMPACT_ATOMS: atom_id res chain seq x y z
N MET A 1 -18.20 10.13 19.36
CA MET A 1 -17.30 9.46 18.45
C MET A 1 -15.93 10.15 18.37
N PHE A 2 -15.82 11.42 17.92
CA PHE A 2 -14.53 12.12 17.77
C PHE A 2 -13.76 12.27 19.12
N LYS A 3 -14.42 12.62 20.22
CA LYS A 3 -13.81 12.65 21.56
C LYS A 3 -13.32 11.29 22.07
N GLN A 4 -14.00 10.20 21.72
CA GLN A 4 -13.55 8.84 22.04
C GLN A 4 -12.36 8.38 21.20
N ILE A 5 -12.25 8.87 19.94
CA ILE A 5 -11.09 8.63 19.10
C ILE A 5 -9.89 9.43 19.64
N LEU A 6 -10.10 10.69 20.01
CA LEU A 6 -9.05 11.53 20.63
C LEU A 6 -8.56 10.97 21.97
N SER A 7 -9.44 10.39 22.80
CA SER A 7 -9.00 9.74 24.05
C SER A 7 -8.17 8.48 23.79
N LYS A 8 -8.43 7.75 22.70
CA LYS A 8 -7.65 6.59 22.27
C LYS A 8 -6.36 6.95 21.52
N ILE A 9 -6.26 8.17 20.97
CA ILE A 9 -5.00 8.68 20.42
C ILE A 9 -3.98 8.93 21.57
N ASN A 10 -4.43 9.31 22.75
CA ASN A 10 -3.59 9.37 23.97
C ASN A 10 -3.12 7.98 24.43
N ASP A 11 -3.72 6.89 23.95
CA ASP A 11 -3.33 5.51 24.26
C ASP A 11 -2.00 5.10 23.59
N ALA A 12 -1.54 5.85 22.56
CA ALA A 12 -0.21 5.63 21.97
C ALA A 12 0.95 5.78 22.98
N SER A 13 0.71 6.51 24.07
CA SER A 13 1.66 6.72 25.17
C SER A 13 1.47 5.74 26.34
N SER A 14 0.61 4.74 26.19
CA SER A 14 0.41 3.74 27.26
C SER A 14 1.71 2.95 27.48
N PRO A 15 1.98 2.47 28.72
CA PRO A 15 3.16 1.64 29.01
C PRO A 15 3.24 0.39 28.13
N GLU A 16 2.09 -0.20 27.80
CA GLU A 16 1.99 -1.39 26.93
C GLU A 16 2.45 -1.08 25.51
N ASN A 17 1.94 0.00 24.92
CA ASN A 17 2.34 0.42 23.58
C ASN A 17 3.83 0.82 23.54
N LYS A 18 4.34 1.46 24.59
CA LYS A 18 5.77 1.77 24.68
C LYS A 18 6.61 0.50 24.65
N THR A 19 6.28 -0.49 25.45
CA THR A 19 6.98 -1.79 25.47
C THR A 19 6.90 -2.49 24.12
N PHE A 20 5.73 -2.47 23.48
CA PHE A 20 5.51 -3.02 22.14
C PHE A 20 6.45 -2.38 21.10
N PHE A 21 6.51 -1.04 21.06
CA PHE A 21 7.40 -0.34 20.13
C PHE A 21 8.88 -0.53 20.47
N ASP A 22 9.24 -0.61 21.75
CA ASP A 22 10.62 -0.90 22.16
C ASP A 22 11.07 -2.25 21.61
N GLN A 23 10.25 -3.29 21.71
CA GLN A 23 10.55 -4.61 21.16
C GLN A 23 10.70 -4.60 19.63
N ILE A 24 9.78 -3.96 18.92
CA ILE A 24 9.83 -3.85 17.47
C ILE A 24 11.10 -3.13 17.02
N PHE A 25 11.37 -1.96 17.62
CA PHE A 25 12.49 -1.14 17.19
C PHE A 25 13.85 -1.72 17.59
N THR A 26 13.95 -2.49 18.66
CA THR A 26 15.14 -3.30 18.96
C THR A 26 15.45 -4.28 17.83
N LYS A 27 14.43 -4.97 17.29
CA LYS A 27 14.59 -5.88 16.14
C LYS A 27 14.95 -5.13 14.86
N LEU A 28 14.28 -3.99 14.61
CA LEU A 28 14.56 -3.15 13.44
C LEU A 28 15.98 -2.56 13.48
N GLU A 29 16.44 -2.08 14.63
CA GLU A 29 17.82 -1.59 14.82
C GLU A 29 18.86 -2.69 14.58
N SER A 30 18.57 -3.92 15.01
CA SER A 30 19.41 -5.08 14.70
C SER A 30 19.45 -5.39 13.20
N ARG A 31 18.32 -5.23 12.50
CA ARG A 31 18.22 -5.45 11.05
C ARG A 31 18.91 -4.35 10.23
N TYR A 32 18.89 -3.11 10.73
CA TYR A 32 19.45 -1.92 10.07
C TYR A 32 20.58 -1.28 10.91
N PRO A 33 21.65 -2.02 11.26
CA PRO A 33 22.68 -1.51 12.16
C PRO A 33 23.43 -0.35 11.50
N ASN A 34 23.43 0.83 12.15
CA ASN A 34 24.27 1.99 11.87
C ASN A 34 24.46 2.33 10.38
N ARG A 35 23.46 2.08 9.54
CA ARG A 35 23.52 2.40 8.12
C ARG A 35 23.15 3.87 7.89
N GLU A 36 24.04 4.59 7.24
CA GLU A 36 23.61 5.75 6.48
C GLU A 36 22.69 5.25 5.36
N ASP A 37 21.42 5.63 5.44
CA ASP A 37 20.46 5.33 4.38
C ASP A 37 20.55 6.45 3.33
N PRO A 38 20.99 6.15 2.08
CA PRO A 38 21.17 7.16 1.04
C PRO A 38 19.85 7.78 0.57
N TRP A 39 18.72 7.21 0.94
CA TRP A 39 17.38 7.70 0.61
C TRP A 39 16.69 8.41 1.78
N GLY A 40 17.35 8.54 2.94
CA GLY A 40 16.88 9.35 4.06
C GLY A 40 16.13 8.59 5.16
N LEU A 41 16.06 7.26 5.14
CA LEU A 41 15.45 6.49 6.24
C LEU A 41 16.14 6.83 7.57
N ASN A 42 15.32 7.15 8.57
CA ASN A 42 15.77 7.44 9.92
C ASN A 42 14.90 6.67 10.92
N LEU A 43 15.44 5.61 11.53
CA LEU A 43 14.67 4.73 12.41
C LEU A 43 14.04 5.45 13.61
N ARG A 44 14.72 6.47 14.18
CA ARG A 44 14.13 7.24 15.29
C ARG A 44 12.92 8.05 14.85
N ARG A 45 12.95 8.60 13.63
CA ARG A 45 11.83 9.36 13.06
C ARG A 45 10.74 8.43 12.55
N ALA A 46 11.11 7.31 11.93
CA ALA A 46 10.19 6.25 11.54
C ALA A 46 9.41 5.73 12.77
N ARG A 47 10.08 5.51 13.90
CA ARG A 47 9.43 5.15 15.16
C ARG A 47 8.37 6.18 15.57
N LYS A 48 8.74 7.45 15.65
CA LYS A 48 7.81 8.53 16.04
C LYS A 48 6.61 8.63 15.08
N SER A 49 6.85 8.39 13.79
CA SER A 49 5.78 8.37 12.79
C SER A 49 4.85 7.18 13.00
N LEU A 50 5.39 5.99 13.22
CA LEU A 50 4.62 4.78 13.46
C LEU A 50 3.79 4.87 14.75
N GLU A 51 4.38 5.39 15.84
CA GLU A 51 3.67 5.63 17.10
C GLU A 51 2.47 6.58 16.91
N ARG A 52 2.59 7.61 16.05
CA ARG A 52 1.47 8.53 15.71
C ARG A 52 0.42 7.90 14.81
N VAL A 53 0.84 7.03 13.89
CA VAL A 53 -0.05 6.32 12.95
C VAL A 53 -0.78 5.17 13.64
N TRP A 54 -0.21 4.59 14.70
CA TRP A 54 -0.73 3.41 15.36
C TRP A 54 -2.18 3.51 15.83
N PRO A 55 -2.62 4.60 16.49
CA PRO A 55 -4.02 4.77 16.85
C PRO A 55 -4.95 4.82 15.63
N LEU A 56 -4.49 5.40 14.50
CA LEU A 56 -5.25 5.38 13.25
C LEU A 56 -5.35 3.95 12.72
N TYR A 57 -4.25 3.22 12.72
CA TYR A 57 -4.18 1.82 12.28
C TYR A 57 -5.11 0.92 13.10
N LYS A 58 -5.00 0.93 14.43
CA LYS A 58 -5.73 0.02 15.33
C LYS A 58 -7.18 0.44 15.61
N HIS A 59 -7.44 1.74 15.78
CA HIS A 59 -8.73 2.20 16.31
C HIS A 59 -9.58 2.94 15.29
N TYR A 60 -8.95 3.68 14.36
CA TYR A 60 -9.68 4.46 13.37
C TYR A 60 -10.03 3.61 12.15
N PHE A 61 -9.04 3.04 11.50
CA PHE A 61 -9.22 2.15 10.35
C PHE A 61 -9.41 0.68 10.75
N LYS A 62 -9.15 0.33 12.02
CA LYS A 62 -9.34 -1.02 12.58
C LYS A 62 -8.77 -2.10 11.66
N VAL A 63 -7.53 -1.91 11.24
CA VAL A 63 -6.87 -2.77 10.25
C VAL A 63 -6.84 -4.23 10.73
N ARG A 64 -7.17 -5.15 9.82
CA ARG A 64 -6.96 -6.59 9.99
C ARG A 64 -6.07 -7.09 8.86
N CYS A 65 -5.19 -8.04 9.19
CA CYS A 65 -4.26 -8.63 8.24
C CYS A 65 -4.53 -10.12 8.11
N PHE A 66 -4.47 -10.63 6.88
CA PHE A 66 -4.69 -12.02 6.53
C PHE A 66 -3.56 -12.51 5.62
N GLY A 67 -3.15 -13.78 5.76
CA GLY A 67 -2.10 -14.36 4.93
C GLY A 67 -0.69 -13.91 5.30
N LEU A 68 -0.45 -13.44 6.53
CA LEU A 68 0.88 -13.01 6.98
C LEU A 68 1.92 -14.14 6.92
N GLU A 69 1.50 -15.39 7.00
CA GLU A 69 2.31 -16.58 6.83
C GLU A 69 2.97 -16.70 5.44
N ASN A 70 2.47 -15.97 4.46
CA ASN A 70 3.06 -15.89 3.12
C ASN A 70 4.29 -14.98 3.05
N ILE A 71 4.59 -14.23 4.11
CA ILE A 71 5.71 -13.29 4.19
C ILE A 71 6.90 -13.98 4.84
N SER A 72 7.84 -14.45 4.03
CA SER A 72 9.13 -14.97 4.51
C SER A 72 10.14 -13.83 4.75
N ASP A 73 11.32 -14.15 5.29
CA ASP A 73 12.36 -13.14 5.59
C ASP A 73 13.14 -12.65 4.35
N GLN A 74 12.91 -13.26 3.18
CA GLN A 74 13.54 -12.80 1.93
C GLN A 74 12.98 -11.44 1.47
N PRO A 75 13.70 -10.69 0.62
CA PRO A 75 13.17 -9.48 0.00
C PRO A 75 12.02 -9.79 -0.97
N PHE A 76 11.09 -8.84 -1.09
CA PHE A 76 9.97 -8.91 -2.02
C PHE A 76 9.81 -7.61 -2.80
N ILE A 77 9.29 -7.72 -4.02
CA ILE A 77 8.55 -6.63 -4.66
C ILE A 77 7.09 -6.80 -4.25
N VAL A 78 6.66 -6.02 -3.27
CA VAL A 78 5.25 -5.98 -2.84
C VAL A 78 4.45 -5.22 -3.87
N VAL A 79 3.40 -5.83 -4.39
CA VAL A 79 2.50 -5.26 -5.39
C VAL A 79 1.10 -5.19 -4.82
N ALA A 80 0.50 -4.01 -4.82
CA ALA A 80 -0.85 -3.83 -4.27
C ALA A 80 -1.75 -3.01 -5.21
N ASN A 81 -3.09 -3.17 -5.06
CA ASN A 81 -4.03 -2.21 -5.61
C ASN A 81 -3.85 -0.86 -4.93
N HIS A 82 -4.00 0.21 -5.71
CA HIS A 82 -3.90 1.57 -5.19
C HIS A 82 -5.29 2.18 -5.01
N SER A 83 -5.55 2.65 -3.81
CA SER A 83 -6.86 3.14 -3.42
C SER A 83 -6.77 4.41 -2.59
N GLY A 84 -7.75 5.28 -2.77
CA GLY A 84 -7.80 6.55 -2.04
C GLY A 84 -6.95 7.65 -2.69
N GLN A 85 -7.29 8.88 -2.33
CA GLN A 85 -6.74 10.10 -2.95
C GLN A 85 -5.39 10.48 -2.35
N ILE A 86 -5.09 9.96 -1.18
CA ILE A 86 -3.84 10.12 -0.44
C ILE A 86 -3.37 8.70 -0.13
N ALA A 87 -2.08 8.42 -0.29
CA ALA A 87 -1.45 7.10 -0.13
C ALA A 87 -1.53 6.53 1.31
N ILE A 88 -2.73 6.58 1.93
CA ILE A 88 -3.00 6.02 3.25
C ILE A 88 -2.89 4.50 3.21
N ASP A 89 -3.34 3.86 2.13
CA ASP A 89 -3.18 2.43 1.88
C ASP A 89 -1.72 1.99 1.97
N GLY A 90 -0.81 2.72 1.31
CA GLY A 90 0.64 2.48 1.42
C GLY A 90 1.16 2.63 2.84
N MET A 91 0.70 3.66 3.57
CA MET A 91 1.06 3.85 4.98
C MET A 91 0.58 2.68 5.86
N LEU A 92 -0.62 2.16 5.63
CA LEU A 92 -1.16 1.03 6.38
C LEU A 92 -0.40 -0.26 6.06
N ILE A 93 -0.05 -0.53 4.79
CA ILE A 93 0.79 -1.67 4.40
C ILE A 93 2.17 -1.56 5.06
N CYS A 94 2.83 -0.40 5.01
CA CYS A 94 4.12 -0.18 5.66
C CYS A 94 4.04 -0.40 7.19
N SER A 95 2.96 0.05 7.82
CA SER A 95 2.72 -0.18 9.24
C SER A 95 2.59 -1.68 9.54
N MET A 96 1.84 -2.44 8.73
CA MET A 96 1.71 -3.90 8.84
C MET A 96 3.09 -4.59 8.81
N PHE A 97 3.95 -4.25 7.86
CA PHE A 97 5.30 -4.83 7.76
C PHE A 97 6.19 -4.53 8.95
N SER A 98 5.97 -3.39 9.61
CA SER A 98 6.73 -3.01 10.79
C SER A 98 6.18 -3.59 12.09
N THR A 99 4.88 -3.95 12.15
CA THR A 99 4.21 -4.26 13.44
C THR A 99 3.56 -5.63 13.52
N GLU A 100 3.16 -6.23 12.38
CA GLU A 100 2.42 -7.50 12.36
C GLU A 100 3.25 -8.63 11.73
N VAL A 101 4.36 -8.30 11.04
CA VAL A 101 5.24 -9.28 10.39
C VAL A 101 6.41 -9.63 11.29
N GLU A 102 6.80 -10.92 11.31
CA GLU A 102 7.93 -11.41 12.08
C GLU A 102 8.96 -12.10 11.16
N PRO A 103 10.23 -11.68 11.12
CA PRO A 103 10.78 -10.50 11.79
C PRO A 103 10.30 -9.18 11.16
N PRO A 104 10.16 -8.11 11.96
CA PRO A 104 9.68 -6.83 11.46
C PRO A 104 10.66 -6.21 10.48
N ARG A 105 10.15 -5.45 9.52
CA ARG A 105 10.97 -4.74 8.53
C ARG A 105 10.35 -3.43 8.09
N ILE A 106 11.17 -2.49 7.69
CA ILE A 106 10.74 -1.27 7.01
C ILE A 106 10.49 -1.61 5.54
N LEU A 107 9.25 -1.56 5.12
CA LEU A 107 8.92 -1.66 3.70
C LEU A 107 9.22 -0.31 3.03
N ARG A 108 9.80 -0.33 1.82
CA ARG A 108 10.26 0.86 1.09
C ARG A 108 9.23 1.23 0.01
N PRO A 109 8.25 2.11 0.28
CA PRO A 109 7.30 2.52 -0.75
C PRO A 109 7.97 3.37 -1.82
N MET A 110 7.74 3.00 -3.09
CA MET A 110 8.22 3.72 -4.26
C MET A 110 7.22 4.81 -4.59
N VAL A 111 7.63 6.08 -4.45
CA VAL A 111 6.75 7.24 -4.60
C VAL A 111 7.07 8.06 -5.86
N GLU A 112 6.05 8.68 -6.41
CA GLU A 112 6.17 9.56 -7.57
C GLU A 112 6.99 10.82 -7.25
N ARG A 113 7.68 11.36 -8.26
CA ARG A 113 8.55 12.55 -8.13
C ARG A 113 7.83 13.75 -7.54
N PHE A 114 6.57 13.99 -7.92
CA PHE A 114 5.82 15.14 -7.41
C PHE A 114 5.63 15.05 -5.88
N PHE A 115 5.46 13.83 -5.35
CA PHE A 115 5.26 13.59 -3.92
C PHE A 115 6.49 13.98 -3.10
N THR A 116 7.69 13.70 -3.62
CA THR A 116 8.95 14.06 -2.94
C THR A 116 9.18 15.57 -2.88
N GLY A 117 8.53 16.34 -3.77
CA GLY A 117 8.59 17.79 -3.81
C GLY A 117 7.61 18.52 -2.90
N ILE A 118 6.67 17.80 -2.24
CA ILE A 118 5.71 18.42 -1.32
C ILE A 118 6.44 18.80 -0.03
N PRO A 119 6.45 20.10 0.37
CA PRO A 119 7.11 20.54 1.59
C PRO A 119 6.65 19.75 2.82
N PHE A 120 7.56 19.40 3.69
CA PHE A 120 7.36 18.62 4.92
C PHE A 120 6.91 17.16 4.71
N ILE A 121 6.04 16.88 3.72
CA ILE A 121 5.53 15.52 3.45
C ILE A 121 6.63 14.68 2.81
N GLY A 122 7.34 15.21 1.82
CA GLY A 122 8.42 14.48 1.14
C GLY A 122 9.52 14.04 2.11
N SER A 123 10.00 14.95 2.95
CA SER A 123 11.02 14.62 3.97
C SER A 123 10.50 13.65 5.03
N TRP A 124 9.29 13.85 5.53
CA TRP A 124 8.66 12.93 6.48
C TRP A 124 8.51 11.52 5.91
N ALA A 125 8.12 11.40 4.64
CA ALA A 125 7.97 10.12 3.97
C ALA A 125 9.34 9.44 3.76
N ALA A 126 10.37 10.18 3.32
CA ALA A 126 11.73 9.66 3.16
C ALA A 126 12.30 9.15 4.49
N GLU A 127 12.10 9.90 5.58
CA GLU A 127 12.49 9.48 6.94
C GLU A 127 11.77 8.21 7.39
N GLY A 128 10.56 7.96 6.90
CA GLY A 128 9.79 6.73 7.10
C GLY A 128 10.15 5.58 6.16
N GLY A 129 11.04 5.83 5.20
CA GLY A 129 11.53 4.82 4.27
C GLY A 129 11.04 4.94 2.83
N ALA A 130 10.22 5.96 2.49
CA ALA A 130 9.79 6.18 1.11
C ALA A 130 10.97 6.57 0.21
N VAL A 131 10.96 6.09 -1.03
CA VAL A 131 12.03 6.31 -2.00
C VAL A 131 11.43 6.73 -3.34
N LEU A 132 12.14 7.59 -4.08
CA LEU A 132 11.73 7.95 -5.42
C LEU A 132 11.60 6.70 -6.31
N GLY A 133 10.45 6.54 -6.94
CA GLY A 133 10.09 5.40 -7.76
C GLY A 133 10.78 5.40 -9.11
N ASP A 134 12.08 5.13 -9.14
CA ASP A 134 12.82 4.84 -10.36
C ASP A 134 13.41 3.42 -10.33
N ARG A 135 13.76 2.92 -11.50
CA ARG A 135 14.25 1.56 -11.68
C ARG A 135 15.52 1.28 -10.87
N GLN A 136 16.46 2.22 -10.86
CA GLN A 136 17.77 2.02 -10.21
C GLN A 136 17.64 2.00 -8.70
N ASN A 137 16.84 2.91 -8.12
CA ASN A 137 16.57 2.89 -6.69
C ASN A 137 15.94 1.57 -6.25
N CYS A 138 14.97 1.07 -7.05
CA CYS A 138 14.31 -0.20 -6.77
C CYS A 138 15.31 -1.38 -6.76
N ILE A 139 16.17 -1.48 -7.79
CA ILE A 139 17.20 -2.52 -7.88
C ILE A 139 18.18 -2.40 -6.70
N ASN A 140 18.70 -1.22 -6.43
CA ASN A 140 19.65 -0.99 -5.34
C ASN A 140 19.08 -1.39 -3.97
N LEU A 141 17.79 -1.14 -3.71
CA LEU A 141 17.12 -1.58 -2.48
C LEU A 141 17.03 -3.10 -2.39
N LEU A 142 16.61 -3.75 -3.47
CA LEU A 142 16.47 -5.22 -3.53
C LEU A 142 17.83 -5.93 -3.38
N GLU A 143 18.90 -5.41 -4.00
CA GLU A 143 20.27 -5.90 -3.83
C GLU A 143 20.75 -5.75 -2.38
N ARG A 144 20.29 -4.73 -1.66
CA ARG A 144 20.51 -4.55 -0.22
C ARG A 144 19.61 -5.44 0.64
N LYS A 145 18.84 -6.33 0.03
CA LYS A 145 17.88 -7.24 0.68
C LYS A 145 16.76 -6.49 1.41
N GLU A 146 16.39 -5.32 0.91
CA GLU A 146 15.22 -4.59 1.35
C GLU A 146 14.01 -4.92 0.47
N SER A 147 12.81 -4.88 1.04
CA SER A 147 11.58 -5.07 0.27
C SER A 147 11.01 -3.72 -0.17
N VAL A 148 10.49 -3.67 -1.39
CA VAL A 148 9.89 -2.46 -1.95
C VAL A 148 8.39 -2.62 -2.12
N LEU A 149 7.63 -1.53 -1.98
CA LEU A 149 6.20 -1.48 -2.29
C LEU A 149 5.97 -0.66 -3.55
N VAL A 150 5.28 -1.25 -4.49
CA VAL A 150 4.87 -0.59 -5.73
C VAL A 150 3.37 -0.72 -5.96
N PHE A 151 2.79 0.32 -6.55
CA PHE A 151 1.41 0.34 -7.01
C PHE A 151 1.42 0.41 -8.53
N PRO A 152 1.35 -0.72 -9.25
CA PRO A 152 1.57 -0.75 -10.69
C PRO A 152 0.44 -0.12 -11.51
N GLU A 153 -0.70 0.19 -10.90
CA GLU A 153 -1.75 1.03 -11.49
C GLU A 153 -1.25 2.49 -11.69
N GLY A 154 -0.26 2.92 -10.88
CA GLY A 154 0.24 4.29 -10.86
C GLY A 154 -0.85 5.31 -10.55
N VAL A 155 -0.73 6.52 -11.09
CA VAL A 155 -1.71 7.60 -10.91
C VAL A 155 -3.14 7.18 -11.28
N ARG A 156 -3.30 6.22 -12.21
CA ARG A 156 -4.64 5.73 -12.60
C ARG A 156 -5.38 5.04 -11.47
N GLY A 157 -4.65 4.41 -10.55
CA GLY A 157 -5.24 3.78 -9.36
C GLY A 157 -5.84 4.81 -8.40
N ILE A 158 -5.12 5.90 -8.12
CA ILE A 158 -5.61 6.97 -7.22
C ILE A 158 -6.60 7.93 -7.89
N ALA A 159 -6.63 7.97 -9.22
CA ALA A 159 -7.52 8.85 -9.99
C ALA A 159 -8.86 8.18 -10.34
N LYS A 160 -9.28 7.18 -9.59
CA LYS A 160 -10.58 6.52 -9.76
C LYS A 160 -11.71 7.40 -9.24
N ASP A 161 -12.75 7.53 -10.05
CA ASP A 161 -14.02 8.07 -9.56
C ASP A 161 -14.75 7.02 -8.70
N SER A 162 -15.70 7.46 -7.89
CA SER A 162 -16.44 6.56 -6.99
C SER A 162 -17.20 5.42 -7.71
N SER A 163 -17.43 5.57 -9.01
CA SER A 163 -18.04 4.51 -9.84
C SER A 163 -17.11 3.34 -10.12
N ASP A 164 -15.80 3.57 -10.01
CA ASP A 164 -14.73 2.62 -10.38
C ASP A 164 -14.07 1.97 -9.15
N PHE A 165 -14.64 2.16 -7.97
CA PHE A 165 -14.11 1.58 -6.74
C PHE A 165 -14.02 0.06 -6.84
N TYR A 166 -12.92 -0.49 -6.35
CA TYR A 166 -12.58 -1.91 -6.39
C TYR A 166 -12.40 -2.52 -7.80
N GLU A 167 -12.43 -1.68 -8.85
CA GLU A 167 -11.99 -2.08 -10.17
C GLU A 167 -10.53 -1.66 -10.36
N MET A 168 -9.64 -2.63 -10.41
CA MET A 168 -8.23 -2.33 -10.66
C MET A 168 -8.01 -1.88 -12.10
N LYS A 169 -7.14 -0.89 -12.29
CA LYS A 169 -6.66 -0.49 -13.60
C LYS A 169 -5.51 -1.41 -14.05
N SER A 170 -5.22 -1.43 -15.34
CA SER A 170 -4.15 -2.25 -15.90
C SER A 170 -2.79 -1.91 -15.25
N PHE A 171 -1.97 -2.92 -15.05
CA PHE A 171 -0.64 -2.77 -14.45
C PHE A 171 0.41 -2.33 -15.47
N GLY A 172 1.35 -1.49 -15.03
CA GLY A 172 2.57 -1.21 -15.78
C GLY A 172 3.58 -2.35 -15.63
N ARG A 173 4.43 -2.57 -16.63
CA ARG A 173 5.39 -3.70 -16.70
C ARG A 173 6.65 -3.48 -15.85
N GLY A 174 6.89 -2.26 -15.39
CA GLY A 174 8.17 -1.88 -14.74
C GLY A 174 8.57 -2.76 -13.57
N PHE A 175 7.64 -3.06 -12.66
CA PHE A 175 7.91 -3.89 -11.50
C PHE A 175 8.31 -5.32 -11.88
N PHE A 176 7.68 -5.88 -12.91
CA PHE A 176 7.94 -7.25 -13.36
C PHE A 176 9.33 -7.38 -14.02
N ARG A 177 9.73 -6.37 -14.81
CA ARG A 177 11.09 -6.31 -15.37
C ARG A 177 12.16 -6.16 -14.29
N ILE A 178 11.86 -5.44 -13.18
CA ILE A 178 12.77 -5.37 -12.02
C ILE A 178 12.85 -6.74 -11.34
N ALA A 179 11.71 -7.42 -11.15
CA ALA A 179 11.67 -8.77 -10.59
C ALA A 179 12.51 -9.76 -11.40
N LEU A 180 12.40 -9.72 -12.73
CA LEU A 180 13.24 -10.54 -13.63
C LEU A 180 14.74 -10.21 -13.48
N ALA A 181 15.09 -8.94 -13.43
CA ALA A 181 16.49 -8.52 -13.34
C ALA A 181 17.14 -8.88 -11.98
N THR A 182 16.36 -8.94 -10.91
CA THR A 182 16.85 -9.17 -9.55
C THR A 182 16.60 -10.58 -9.02
N GLY A 183 15.74 -11.36 -9.68
CA GLY A 183 15.30 -12.69 -9.24
C GLY A 183 14.43 -12.67 -7.97
N VAL A 184 14.02 -11.48 -7.51
CA VAL A 184 13.23 -11.31 -6.28
C VAL A 184 11.75 -11.63 -6.55
N PRO A 185 11.09 -12.45 -5.69
CA PRO A 185 9.68 -12.78 -5.88
C PRO A 185 8.76 -11.57 -5.67
N ILE A 186 7.60 -11.64 -6.32
CA ILE A 186 6.54 -10.64 -6.20
C ILE A 186 5.54 -11.10 -5.16
N LEU A 187 5.24 -10.25 -4.17
CA LEU A 187 4.23 -10.51 -3.14
C LEU A 187 2.97 -9.70 -3.44
N PRO A 188 1.88 -10.33 -3.88
CA PRO A 188 0.63 -9.64 -4.16
C PRO A 188 -0.11 -9.33 -2.87
N ILE A 189 -0.63 -8.11 -2.74
CA ILE A 189 -1.43 -7.66 -1.61
C ILE A 189 -2.71 -6.99 -2.11
N ALA A 190 -3.85 -7.32 -1.49
CA ALA A 190 -5.10 -6.63 -1.70
C ALA A 190 -5.49 -5.81 -0.47
N VAL A 191 -5.86 -4.54 -0.66
CA VAL A 191 -6.34 -3.63 0.38
C VAL A 191 -7.81 -3.35 0.14
N VAL A 192 -8.66 -3.79 1.07
CA VAL A 192 -10.12 -3.63 1.03
C VAL A 192 -10.54 -2.59 2.05
N GLY A 193 -11.39 -1.66 1.66
CA GLY A 193 -11.94 -0.61 2.54
C GLY A 193 -11.28 0.77 2.38
N ALA A 194 -10.08 0.85 1.80
CA ALA A 194 -9.37 2.13 1.66
C ALA A 194 -10.01 3.07 0.62
N GLU A 195 -10.66 2.56 -0.40
CA GLU A 195 -11.39 3.38 -1.39
C GLU A 195 -12.55 4.15 -0.76
N GLU A 196 -13.08 3.69 0.37
CA GLU A 196 -14.18 4.34 1.08
C GLU A 196 -13.75 5.46 2.03
N PHE A 197 -12.47 5.73 2.13
CA PHE A 197 -11.98 6.91 2.85
C PHE A 197 -12.57 8.20 2.28
N TYR A 198 -12.82 8.21 0.96
CA TYR A 198 -13.38 9.32 0.21
C TYR A 198 -14.50 8.82 -0.72
N PRO A 199 -15.70 8.54 -0.18
CA PRO A 199 -16.77 7.84 -0.90
C PRO A 199 -17.35 8.62 -2.07
N LEU A 200 -17.16 9.94 -2.09
CA LEU A 200 -17.55 10.82 -3.17
C LEU A 200 -16.32 11.57 -3.65
N VAL A 201 -15.80 11.16 -4.78
CA VAL A 201 -14.63 11.80 -5.37
C VAL A 201 -14.84 12.03 -6.85
N TRP A 202 -14.38 13.19 -7.32
CA TRP A 202 -14.38 13.58 -8.71
C TRP A 202 -13.04 14.17 -9.09
N HIS A 203 -12.54 13.81 -10.29
CA HIS A 203 -11.26 14.22 -10.81
C HIS A 203 -11.42 15.12 -12.05
N PRO A 204 -11.42 16.46 -11.92
CA PRO A 204 -11.44 17.36 -13.07
C PRO A 204 -10.07 17.35 -13.78
N LEU A 205 -9.89 16.44 -14.72
CA LEU A 205 -8.62 16.24 -15.46
C LEU A 205 -8.08 17.51 -16.12
N LYS A 206 -8.99 18.38 -16.63
CA LYS A 206 -8.57 19.66 -17.22
C LYS A 206 -7.94 20.60 -16.19
N LEU A 207 -8.46 20.64 -14.97
CA LEU A 207 -7.94 21.45 -13.89
C LEU A 207 -6.60 20.88 -13.38
N ALA A 208 -6.52 19.57 -13.19
CA ALA A 208 -5.30 18.89 -12.80
C ALA A 208 -4.13 19.22 -13.74
N LYS A 209 -4.34 19.08 -15.06
CA LYS A 209 -3.34 19.43 -16.09
C LYS A 209 -2.92 20.91 -16.02
N LYS A 210 -3.86 21.82 -15.77
CA LYS A 210 -3.57 23.27 -15.70
C LYS A 210 -2.64 23.64 -14.54
N ILE A 211 -2.72 22.91 -13.43
CA ILE A 211 -1.89 23.13 -12.23
C ILE A 211 -0.69 22.18 -12.15
N GLY A 212 -0.43 21.41 -13.22
CA GLY A 212 0.74 20.52 -13.31
C GLY A 212 0.66 19.28 -12.41
N LEU A 213 -0.52 18.91 -11.93
CA LEU A 213 -0.73 17.72 -11.12
C LEU A 213 -1.21 16.55 -11.98
N PRO A 214 -0.79 15.31 -11.65
CA PRO A 214 -1.23 14.11 -12.36
C PRO A 214 -2.70 13.78 -12.10
N ALA A 215 -3.20 14.13 -10.90
CA ALA A 215 -4.59 14.01 -10.49
C ALA A 215 -4.91 15.14 -9.50
N PHE A 216 -6.16 15.59 -9.48
CA PHE A 216 -6.66 16.57 -8.53
C PHE A 216 -8.01 16.09 -7.99
N PRO A 217 -8.04 15.44 -6.82
CA PRO A 217 -9.27 14.96 -6.24
C PRO A 217 -10.09 16.09 -5.64
N ILE A 218 -11.36 16.17 -5.98
CA ILE A 218 -12.34 16.99 -5.28
C ILE A 218 -13.24 16.05 -4.50
N THR A 219 -13.27 16.21 -3.19
CA THR A 219 -14.05 15.40 -2.26
C THR A 219 -14.68 16.29 -1.20
N PRO A 220 -15.89 15.99 -0.70
CA PRO A 220 -16.55 16.77 0.33
C PRO A 220 -15.91 16.62 1.71
N ASN A 221 -15.17 15.53 1.95
CA ASN A 221 -14.50 15.30 3.22
C ASN A 221 -12.98 15.54 3.11
N LEU A 222 -12.46 16.42 3.96
CA LEU A 222 -11.01 16.70 4.04
C LEU A 222 -10.25 15.62 4.84
N VAL A 223 -10.94 14.95 5.74
CA VAL A 223 -10.39 13.87 6.57
C VAL A 223 -10.93 12.53 6.04
N PRO A 224 -10.09 11.50 5.89
CA PRO A 224 -10.55 10.19 5.47
C PRO A 224 -11.62 9.66 6.43
N LEU A 225 -12.65 8.99 5.92
CA LEU A 225 -13.66 8.37 6.76
C LEU A 225 -13.06 7.16 7.50
N PRO A 226 -13.56 6.80 8.72
CA PRO A 226 -13.05 5.68 9.51
C PRO A 226 -13.54 4.32 8.96
N SER A 227 -13.37 4.08 7.66
CA SER A 227 -13.69 2.80 7.06
C SER A 227 -12.75 1.71 7.57
N PRO A 228 -13.27 0.54 8.03
CA PRO A 228 -12.43 -0.59 8.37
C PRO A 228 -11.65 -1.08 7.16
N VAL A 229 -10.35 -1.39 7.38
CA VAL A 229 -9.46 -1.89 6.32
C VAL A 229 -9.07 -3.32 6.59
N ASP A 230 -9.13 -4.15 5.55
CA ASP A 230 -8.62 -5.49 5.55
C ASP A 230 -7.49 -5.61 4.53
N ILE A 231 -6.33 -6.09 4.96
CA ILE A 231 -5.14 -6.31 4.12
C ILE A 231 -4.99 -7.82 3.93
N HIS A 232 -5.07 -8.27 2.68
CA HIS A 232 -4.91 -9.66 2.31
C HIS A 232 -3.58 -9.87 1.60
N VAL A 233 -2.72 -10.72 2.15
CA VAL A 233 -1.42 -11.07 1.60
C VAL A 233 -1.55 -12.38 0.84
N GLY A 234 -1.32 -12.34 -0.47
CA GLY A 234 -1.38 -13.52 -1.33
C GLY A 234 -0.10 -14.34 -1.28
N LYS A 235 -0.11 -15.49 -1.96
CA LYS A 235 1.10 -16.30 -2.12
C LYS A 235 2.10 -15.58 -3.00
N PRO A 236 3.41 -15.64 -2.66
CA PRO A 236 4.45 -15.05 -3.50
C PRO A 236 4.45 -15.64 -4.91
N PHE A 237 4.52 -14.78 -5.91
CA PHE A 237 4.75 -15.17 -7.30
C PHE A 237 6.26 -15.32 -7.51
N VAL A 238 6.68 -16.54 -7.80
CA VAL A 238 8.09 -16.86 -8.09
C VAL A 238 8.34 -16.58 -9.57
N ILE A 239 9.41 -15.84 -9.85
CA ILE A 239 9.78 -15.49 -11.23
C ILE A 239 10.22 -16.75 -11.98
N PRO A 240 9.64 -17.04 -13.17
CA PRO A 240 10.06 -18.15 -14.01
C PRO A 240 11.54 -18.00 -14.44
N LYS A 241 12.33 -19.04 -14.24
CA LYS A 241 13.78 -19.01 -14.55
C LYS A 241 14.07 -18.90 -16.05
N GLU A 242 13.14 -19.37 -16.84
CA GLU A 242 13.23 -19.42 -18.32
C GLU A 242 12.93 -18.07 -18.96
N LEU A 243 12.30 -17.14 -18.20
CA LEU A 243 11.88 -15.85 -18.73
C LEU A 243 13.03 -14.84 -18.64
N SER A 244 13.46 -14.34 -19.78
CA SER A 244 14.50 -13.31 -19.86
C SER A 244 13.99 -11.94 -19.45
N ALA A 245 14.88 -11.10 -18.89
CA ALA A 245 14.59 -9.69 -18.65
C ALA A 245 14.29 -8.91 -19.94
N ASP A 246 14.76 -9.41 -21.09
CA ASP A 246 14.55 -8.84 -22.43
C ASP A 246 13.38 -9.52 -23.17
N ALA A 247 12.61 -10.39 -22.51
CA ALA A 247 11.46 -11.04 -23.11
C ALA A 247 10.46 -10.01 -23.68
N PRO A 248 9.76 -10.37 -24.78
CA PRO A 248 8.74 -9.50 -25.37
C PRO A 248 7.65 -9.13 -24.37
N ASP A 249 7.09 -7.94 -24.54
CA ASP A 249 6.02 -7.44 -23.66
C ASP A 249 4.83 -8.40 -23.56
N SER A 250 4.49 -9.09 -24.65
CA SER A 250 3.39 -10.07 -24.69
C SER A 250 3.60 -11.28 -23.78
N GLU A 251 4.85 -11.71 -23.58
CA GLU A 251 5.17 -12.79 -22.64
C GLU A 251 5.07 -12.31 -21.18
N LEU A 252 5.50 -11.07 -20.92
CA LEU A 252 5.40 -10.48 -19.59
C LEU A 252 3.95 -10.26 -19.19
N ASP A 253 3.10 -9.83 -20.12
CA ASP A 253 1.70 -9.51 -19.86
C ASP A 253 0.93 -10.72 -19.32
N ILE A 254 1.21 -11.95 -19.79
CA ILE A 254 0.59 -13.19 -19.29
C ILE A 254 0.79 -13.33 -17.76
N HIS A 255 2.01 -13.08 -17.29
CA HIS A 255 2.35 -13.18 -15.86
C HIS A 255 1.81 -12.00 -15.07
N ILE A 256 1.87 -10.80 -15.63
CA ILE A 256 1.34 -9.58 -15.01
C ILE A 256 -0.18 -9.68 -14.84
N ASP A 257 -0.89 -10.18 -15.84
CA ASP A 257 -2.33 -10.41 -15.79
C ASP A 257 -2.70 -11.48 -14.75
N SER A 258 -1.86 -12.51 -14.58
CA SER A 258 -2.03 -13.51 -13.52
C SER A 258 -1.90 -12.90 -12.12
N ILE A 259 -0.92 -12.01 -11.91
CA ILE A 259 -0.73 -11.29 -10.64
C ILE A 259 -1.92 -10.34 -10.40
N HIS A 260 -2.32 -9.59 -11.44
CA HIS A 260 -3.49 -8.71 -11.40
C HIS A 260 -4.76 -9.50 -11.03
N ALA A 261 -5.02 -10.62 -11.69
CA ALA A 261 -6.17 -11.47 -11.41
C ALA A 261 -6.15 -12.03 -9.96
N SER A 262 -4.96 -12.37 -9.45
CA SER A 262 -4.80 -12.82 -8.07
C SER A 262 -5.19 -11.73 -7.06
N ILE A 263 -4.77 -10.48 -7.28
CA ILE A 263 -5.13 -9.36 -6.40
C ILE A 263 -6.63 -9.05 -6.53
N GLN A 264 -7.18 -9.01 -7.77
CA GLN A 264 -8.62 -8.79 -7.97
C GLN A 264 -9.46 -9.86 -7.27
N LYS A 265 -9.04 -11.13 -7.34
CA LYS A 265 -9.72 -12.21 -6.63
C LYS A 265 -9.72 -11.98 -5.10
N MET A 266 -8.58 -11.59 -4.52
CA MET A 266 -8.50 -11.27 -3.09
C MET A 266 -9.35 -10.06 -2.72
N LEU A 267 -9.47 -9.05 -3.59
CA LEU A 267 -10.38 -7.92 -3.41
C LEU A 267 -11.84 -8.38 -3.38
N ASP A 268 -12.24 -9.20 -4.35
CA ASP A 268 -13.62 -9.70 -4.48
C ASP A 268 -14.01 -10.57 -3.27
N GLU A 269 -13.13 -11.46 -2.82
CA GLU A 269 -13.31 -12.30 -1.62
C GLU A 269 -13.35 -11.44 -0.34
N GLY A 270 -12.46 -10.46 -0.24
CA GLY A 270 -12.42 -9.52 0.88
C GLY A 270 -13.68 -8.66 0.98
N LEU A 271 -14.25 -8.24 -0.15
CA LEU A 271 -15.51 -7.50 -0.19
C LEU A 271 -16.70 -8.33 0.31
N GLN A 272 -16.72 -9.62 0.07
CA GLN A 272 -17.79 -10.51 0.57
C GLN A 272 -17.76 -10.67 2.09
N SER A 273 -16.57 -10.60 2.69
CA SER A 273 -16.35 -10.84 4.14
C SER A 273 -16.11 -9.56 4.93
N ARG A 274 -16.18 -8.38 4.30
CA ARG A 274 -15.79 -7.12 4.93
C ARG A 274 -16.78 -6.65 5.99
N ARG A 275 -16.23 -5.88 6.93
CA ARG A 275 -17.01 -5.13 7.93
C ARG A 275 -17.53 -3.84 7.29
N GLU A 276 -18.83 -3.68 7.24
CA GLU A 276 -19.47 -2.48 6.70
C GLU A 276 -19.26 -1.26 7.63
N PHE A 277 -18.98 -0.11 7.02
CA PHE A 277 -18.96 1.18 7.73
C PHE A 277 -20.19 2.02 7.43
N ILE A 278 -20.62 2.04 6.19
CA ILE A 278 -21.83 2.74 5.71
C ILE A 278 -22.77 1.66 5.19
N GLY A 279 -23.81 1.36 5.96
CA GLY A 279 -24.71 0.21 5.76
C GLY A 279 -25.12 -0.11 4.33
N ASN A 280 -25.47 -1.33 4.13
CA ASN A 280 -25.90 -2.16 2.98
C ASN A 280 -26.09 -1.55 1.58
N LYS A 281 -26.26 -0.23 1.42
CA LYS A 281 -26.55 0.38 0.11
C LYS A 281 -25.35 0.44 -0.85
N VAL A 282 -24.14 0.39 -0.33
CA VAL A 282 -22.93 0.39 -1.17
C VAL A 282 -22.62 -1.05 -1.59
N SER A 283 -22.74 -2.03 -0.67
CA SER A 283 -22.53 -3.45 -0.96
C SER A 283 -23.58 -3.99 -1.95
N GLU A 284 -24.85 -3.59 -1.85
CA GLU A 284 -25.90 -3.97 -2.81
C GLU A 284 -25.62 -3.48 -4.24
N LYS A 285 -25.05 -2.29 -4.40
CA LYS A 285 -24.64 -1.79 -5.71
C LYS A 285 -23.50 -2.60 -6.33
N PHE A 286 -22.56 -3.09 -5.53
CA PHE A 286 -21.41 -3.88 -5.99
C PHE A 286 -21.78 -5.33 -6.24
N SER A 287 -22.59 -5.97 -5.37
CA SER A 287 -23.08 -7.33 -5.60
C SER A 287 -23.99 -7.45 -6.82
N ALA A 288 -24.82 -6.42 -7.10
CA ALA A 288 -25.66 -6.36 -8.29
C ALA A 288 -24.86 -6.21 -9.59
N ARG A 289 -23.61 -5.67 -9.54
CA ARG A 289 -22.72 -5.61 -10.71
C ARG A 289 -22.00 -6.93 -10.98
N SER A 290 -21.56 -7.65 -9.95
CA SER A 290 -20.97 -8.99 -10.07
C SER A 290 -21.94 -9.94 -10.79
N SER A 291 -23.22 -9.96 -10.38
CA SER A 291 -24.23 -10.81 -11.00
C SER A 291 -24.62 -10.44 -12.45
N LYS A 292 -24.24 -9.25 -12.92
CA LYS A 292 -24.44 -8.85 -14.33
C LYS A 292 -23.27 -9.22 -15.24
N LYS A 293 -22.04 -9.33 -14.68
CA LYS A 293 -20.86 -9.81 -15.45
C LYS A 293 -20.92 -11.32 -15.71
N ASP A 294 -21.55 -12.09 -14.83
CA ASP A 294 -21.70 -13.55 -15.01
C ASP A 294 -22.83 -13.94 -16.02
N LYS A 295 -23.52 -12.96 -16.58
CA LYS A 295 -24.63 -13.16 -17.54
C LYS A 295 -24.38 -12.54 -18.91
N ALA A 296 -23.19 -12.00 -19.17
CA ALA A 296 -22.75 -11.45 -20.46
C ALA A 296 -21.50 -12.19 -20.95
#